data_bed698812a237fbde27939f9db3c8001
#
_entry.id   bed698812a237fbde27939f9db3c8001
#
_cell.length_a   1.000
_cell.length_b   1.000
_cell.length_c   1.000
_cell.angle_alpha   90.00
_cell.angle_beta   90.00
_cell.angle_gamma   90.00
#
_symmetry.space_group_name_H-M   'P 1'
#
loop_
_entity.id
_entity.type
_entity.pdbx_description
1 polymer ?
#
loop_
_entity_poly.entity_id
_entity_poly.type
_entity_poly.pdbx_seq_one_letter_code
_entity_poly.pdbx_strand_id
1 'polypeptide(L)'
;PSSVGIMGASAGGHLATTLATHYTSEETRPDFQVLFYPVVSMRDDITHQYSRAMLMGENPTAEQIDGLSNELQVNARTPNAFIMLSADDDAVPVANSLRYFQALTDAGVLSAMHVYPSGGHGWGYRDSFPYKSDWKSELQDWLRREVIGKK
;
A
#
# COMPACT_ATOMS: atom_id res chain seq x y z
N PRO A 1 -20.04 -12.25 0.39
CA PRO A 1 -19.81 -10.86 0.80
C PRO A 1 -19.90 -9.96 -0.40
N SER A 2 -20.40 -8.77 -0.19
CA SER A 2 -20.63 -7.80 -1.28
C SER A 2 -19.38 -6.94 -1.56
N SER A 3 -18.37 -6.99 -0.70
CA SER A 3 -17.05 -6.37 -0.88
C SER A 3 -16.01 -7.12 -0.04
N VAL A 4 -14.88 -7.43 -0.65
CA VAL A 4 -13.73 -8.08 0.00
C VAL A 4 -12.49 -7.23 -0.28
N GLY A 5 -11.92 -6.65 0.76
CA GLY A 5 -10.68 -5.87 0.65
C GLY A 5 -9.47 -6.64 1.14
N ILE A 6 -8.30 -6.13 0.80
CA ILE A 6 -7.03 -6.60 1.34
C ILE A 6 -6.40 -5.52 2.22
N MET A 7 -5.79 -5.95 3.32
CA MET A 7 -5.07 -5.06 4.24
C MET A 7 -3.65 -5.57 4.42
N GLY A 8 -2.68 -4.65 4.40
CA GLY A 8 -1.29 -5.00 4.63
C GLY A 8 -0.49 -3.88 5.28
N ALA A 9 0.49 -4.26 6.10
CA ALA A 9 1.39 -3.35 6.78
C ALA A 9 2.85 -3.72 6.47
N SER A 10 3.72 -2.73 6.24
CA SER A 10 5.16 -2.94 6.00
C SER A 10 5.39 -3.92 4.84
N ALA A 11 6.13 -5.00 5.04
CA ALA A 11 6.30 -6.08 4.06
C ALA A 11 4.95 -6.72 3.64
N GLY A 12 3.96 -6.80 4.56
CA GLY A 12 2.60 -7.23 4.24
C GLY A 12 1.87 -6.26 3.31
N GLY A 13 2.27 -4.99 3.28
CA GLY A 13 1.83 -4.00 2.29
C GLY A 13 2.29 -4.37 0.89
N HIS A 14 3.50 -4.91 0.74
CA HIS A 14 3.97 -5.43 -0.55
C HIS A 14 3.10 -6.60 -1.02
N LEU A 15 2.82 -7.56 -0.16
CA LEU A 15 1.92 -8.67 -0.50
C LEU A 15 0.52 -8.17 -0.91
N ALA A 16 -0.02 -7.20 -0.18
CA ALA A 16 -1.32 -6.63 -0.49
C ALA A 16 -1.35 -5.91 -1.85
N THR A 17 -0.32 -5.08 -2.13
CA THR A 17 -0.20 -4.39 -3.41
C THR A 17 0.10 -5.35 -4.57
N THR A 18 0.85 -6.44 -4.32
CA THR A 18 1.07 -7.50 -5.32
C THR A 18 -0.26 -8.15 -5.69
N LEU A 19 -1.08 -8.55 -4.73
CA LEU A 19 -2.39 -9.11 -5.05
C LEU A 19 -3.28 -8.10 -5.81
N ALA A 20 -3.21 -6.82 -5.44
CA ALA A 20 -4.01 -5.77 -6.07
C ALA A 20 -3.58 -5.42 -7.50
N THR A 21 -2.34 -5.72 -7.90
CA THR A 21 -1.80 -5.41 -9.22
C THR A 21 -1.60 -6.62 -10.12
N HIS A 22 -1.47 -7.83 -9.54
CA HIS A 22 -1.17 -9.08 -10.25
C HIS A 22 -2.30 -10.12 -10.19
N TYR A 23 -3.52 -9.72 -9.82
CA TYR A 23 -4.66 -10.64 -9.88
C TYR A 23 -4.87 -11.19 -11.30
N THR A 24 -5.33 -12.44 -11.39
CA THR A 24 -5.47 -13.15 -12.67
C THR A 24 -6.91 -13.22 -13.18
N SER A 25 -7.87 -12.90 -12.31
CA SER A 25 -9.30 -12.88 -12.66
C SER A 25 -10.05 -11.88 -11.77
N GLU A 26 -11.26 -11.49 -12.17
CA GLU A 26 -12.14 -10.65 -11.33
C GLU A 26 -12.50 -11.31 -10.00
N GLU A 27 -12.53 -12.63 -9.95
CA GLU A 27 -12.83 -13.40 -8.73
C GLU A 27 -11.71 -13.30 -7.69
N THR A 28 -10.46 -13.11 -8.14
CA THR A 28 -9.27 -12.97 -7.28
C THR A 28 -8.89 -11.52 -7.02
N ARG A 29 -9.54 -10.58 -7.72
CA ARG A 29 -9.29 -9.16 -7.54
C ARG A 29 -9.91 -8.66 -6.24
N PRO A 30 -9.17 -8.04 -5.31
CA PRO A 30 -9.78 -7.38 -4.17
C PRO A 30 -10.59 -6.15 -4.60
N ASP A 31 -11.63 -5.80 -3.86
CA ASP A 31 -12.46 -4.62 -4.16
C ASP A 31 -11.78 -3.31 -3.72
N PHE A 32 -10.91 -3.38 -2.70
CA PHE A 32 -10.16 -2.23 -2.17
C PHE A 32 -8.91 -2.67 -1.40
N GLN A 33 -8.02 -1.71 -1.14
CA GLN A 33 -6.79 -1.91 -0.38
C GLN A 33 -6.73 -0.98 0.83
N VAL A 34 -6.22 -1.47 1.96
CA VAL A 34 -5.86 -0.65 3.14
C VAL A 34 -4.40 -0.91 3.49
N LEU A 35 -3.56 0.10 3.37
CA LEU A 35 -2.11 -0.03 3.41
C LEU A 35 -1.52 0.82 4.54
N PHE A 36 -0.79 0.18 5.45
CA PHE A 36 -0.06 0.83 6.53
C PHE A 36 1.43 0.85 6.21
N TYR A 37 2.01 2.04 6.03
CA TYR A 37 3.44 2.23 5.74
C TYR A 37 4.02 1.12 4.84
N PRO A 38 3.41 0.89 3.66
CA PRO A 38 3.70 -0.29 2.87
C PRO A 38 5.10 -0.26 2.24
N VAL A 39 5.77 -1.41 2.20
CA VAL A 39 6.76 -1.66 1.16
C VAL A 39 5.99 -1.86 -0.14
N VAL A 40 6.47 -1.26 -1.23
CA VAL A 40 5.83 -1.33 -2.56
C VAL A 40 6.84 -1.63 -3.64
N SER A 41 7.94 -0.88 -3.65
CA SER A 41 8.97 -0.97 -4.68
C SER A 41 10.11 -1.91 -4.30
N MET A 42 10.63 -2.62 -5.30
CA MET A 42 11.86 -3.40 -5.18
C MET A 42 13.07 -2.68 -5.82
N ARG A 43 12.89 -1.44 -6.32
CA ARG A 43 13.94 -0.65 -6.95
C ARG A 43 14.94 -0.11 -5.92
N ASP A 44 16.23 -0.09 -6.28
CA ASP A 44 17.34 0.20 -5.36
C ASP A 44 17.24 1.55 -4.63
N ASP A 45 16.63 2.53 -5.26
CA ASP A 45 16.56 3.92 -4.78
C ASP A 45 15.53 4.11 -3.64
N ILE A 46 14.54 3.22 -3.51
CA ILE A 46 13.48 3.38 -2.50
C ILE A 46 13.06 2.09 -1.78
N THR A 47 13.63 0.95 -2.16
CA THR A 47 13.23 -0.34 -1.56
C THR A 47 13.58 -0.42 -0.08
N HIS A 48 12.80 -1.20 0.67
CA HIS A 48 13.23 -1.71 1.98
C HIS A 48 14.15 -2.92 1.74
N GLN A 49 15.46 -2.73 1.90
CA GLN A 49 16.49 -3.70 1.49
C GLN A 49 16.28 -5.11 2.08
N TYR A 50 15.92 -5.17 3.37
CA TYR A 50 15.67 -6.46 4.02
C TYR A 50 14.48 -7.21 3.40
N SER A 51 13.37 -6.53 3.14
CA SER A 51 12.19 -7.14 2.49
C SER A 51 12.53 -7.63 1.09
N ARG A 52 13.28 -6.84 0.32
CA ARG A 52 13.73 -7.24 -1.01
C ARG A 52 14.62 -8.49 -0.96
N ALA A 53 15.63 -8.51 -0.08
CA ALA A 53 16.53 -9.65 0.06
C ALA A 53 15.76 -10.94 0.45
N MET A 54 14.81 -10.84 1.37
CA MET A 54 13.97 -11.98 1.77
C MET A 54 13.05 -12.48 0.67
N LEU A 55 12.55 -11.58 -0.16
CA LEU A 55 11.61 -11.93 -1.23
C LEU A 55 12.33 -12.48 -2.48
N MET A 56 13.46 -11.89 -2.85
CA MET A 56 14.09 -12.06 -4.16
C MET A 56 15.48 -12.71 -4.10
N GLY A 57 16.06 -12.85 -2.91
CA GLY A 57 17.44 -13.30 -2.74
C GLY A 57 18.48 -12.21 -3.06
N GLU A 58 19.75 -12.63 -3.21
CA GLU A 58 20.88 -11.69 -3.31
C GLU A 58 21.06 -11.05 -4.70
N ASN A 59 20.66 -11.74 -5.76
CA ASN A 59 20.96 -11.34 -7.14
C ASN A 59 19.70 -11.35 -8.03
N PRO A 60 18.67 -10.54 -7.74
CA PRO A 60 17.50 -10.45 -8.59
C PRO A 60 17.85 -9.80 -9.93
N THR A 61 17.23 -10.26 -11.02
CA THR A 61 17.35 -9.61 -12.32
C THR A 61 16.56 -8.30 -12.36
N ALA A 62 16.91 -7.40 -13.30
CA ALA A 62 16.16 -6.15 -13.50
C ALA A 62 14.66 -6.43 -13.79
N GLU A 63 14.34 -7.46 -14.56
CA GLU A 63 12.98 -7.87 -14.87
C GLU A 63 12.21 -8.30 -13.61
N GLN A 64 12.85 -9.04 -12.71
CA GLN A 64 12.24 -9.42 -11.43
C GLN A 64 11.99 -8.20 -10.54
N ILE A 65 12.98 -7.29 -10.47
CA ILE A 65 12.87 -6.05 -9.71
C ILE A 65 11.69 -5.21 -10.22
N ASP A 66 11.62 -4.97 -11.51
CA ASP A 66 10.54 -4.18 -12.10
C ASP A 66 9.19 -4.89 -12.01
N GLY A 67 9.15 -6.21 -12.20
CA GLY A 67 7.93 -7.02 -12.08
C GLY A 67 7.33 -7.05 -10.67
N LEU A 68 8.17 -6.93 -9.62
CA LEU A 68 7.74 -6.90 -8.23
C LEU A 68 7.78 -5.49 -7.60
N SER A 69 8.05 -4.46 -8.40
CA SER A 69 7.83 -3.06 -8.05
C SER A 69 6.41 -2.69 -8.41
N ASN A 70 5.52 -2.77 -7.41
CA ASN A 70 4.07 -2.74 -7.64
C ASN A 70 3.56 -1.38 -8.13
N GLU A 71 4.29 -0.30 -7.88
CA GLU A 71 3.99 1.02 -8.47
C GLU A 71 4.09 1.02 -10.00
N LEU A 72 4.89 0.13 -10.59
CA LEU A 72 5.02 -0.03 -12.04
C LEU A 72 3.93 -0.92 -12.66
N GLN A 73 3.18 -1.64 -11.83
CA GLN A 73 2.15 -2.60 -12.25
C GLN A 73 0.73 -2.04 -12.13
N VAL A 74 0.60 -0.81 -11.62
CA VAL A 74 -0.68 -0.13 -11.47
C VAL A 74 -1.34 0.12 -12.85
N ASN A 75 -2.63 -0.10 -12.92
CA ASN A 75 -3.44 0.19 -14.11
C ASN A 75 -4.85 0.65 -13.69
N ALA A 76 -5.69 1.04 -14.65
CA ALA A 76 -7.03 1.57 -14.38
C ALA A 76 -7.99 0.60 -13.67
N ARG A 77 -7.63 -0.69 -13.59
CA ARG A 77 -8.41 -1.72 -12.88
C ARG A 77 -7.84 -2.06 -11.51
N THR A 78 -6.71 -1.46 -11.12
CA THR A 78 -6.16 -1.60 -9.77
C THR A 78 -7.19 -1.10 -8.75
N PRO A 79 -7.47 -1.85 -7.66
CA PRO A 79 -8.46 -1.44 -6.66
C PRO A 79 -8.11 -0.12 -5.98
N ASN A 80 -9.15 0.63 -5.59
CA ASN A 80 -9.00 1.83 -4.76
C ASN A 80 -8.18 1.53 -3.50
N ALA A 81 -7.33 2.48 -3.09
CA ALA A 81 -6.46 2.32 -1.94
C ALA A 81 -6.65 3.41 -0.88
N PHE A 82 -6.57 3.00 0.38
CA PHE A 82 -6.39 3.89 1.52
C PHE A 82 -5.00 3.65 2.11
N ILE A 83 -4.13 4.65 2.04
CA ILE A 83 -2.71 4.53 2.39
C ILE A 83 -2.43 5.41 3.61
N MET A 84 -1.73 4.87 4.61
CA MET A 84 -1.34 5.59 5.81
C MET A 84 0.13 5.36 6.13
N LEU A 85 0.84 6.44 6.48
CA LEU A 85 2.25 6.35 6.86
C LEU A 85 2.66 7.53 7.75
N SER A 86 3.85 7.46 8.34
CA SER A 86 4.47 8.58 9.05
C SER A 86 5.58 9.21 8.21
N ALA A 87 5.70 10.54 8.28
CA ALA A 87 6.74 11.27 7.55
C ALA A 87 8.16 10.99 8.07
N ASP A 88 8.27 10.56 9.31
CA ASP A 88 9.50 10.19 10.01
C ASP A 88 9.79 8.68 10.02
N ASP A 89 9.20 7.92 9.09
CA ASP A 89 9.47 6.49 8.93
C ASP A 89 10.93 6.27 8.49
N ASP A 90 11.75 5.67 9.36
CA ASP A 90 13.16 5.39 9.15
C ASP A 90 13.45 3.97 8.65
N ALA A 91 12.44 3.11 8.58
CA ALA A 91 12.56 1.73 8.13
C ALA A 91 12.15 1.56 6.66
N VAL A 92 10.96 2.05 6.30
CA VAL A 92 10.45 1.99 4.92
C VAL A 92 10.43 3.40 4.34
N PRO A 93 11.24 3.69 3.31
CA PRO A 93 11.24 5.01 2.70
C PRO A 93 9.85 5.47 2.28
N VAL A 94 9.47 6.67 2.71
CA VAL A 94 8.16 7.31 2.42
C VAL A 94 7.86 7.32 0.92
N ALA A 95 8.90 7.35 0.09
CA ALA A 95 8.82 7.28 -1.36
C ALA A 95 8.07 6.06 -1.90
N ASN A 96 8.03 4.93 -1.16
CA ASN A 96 7.20 3.77 -1.54
C ASN A 96 5.73 4.15 -1.67
N SER A 97 5.18 4.77 -0.61
CA SER A 97 3.77 5.20 -0.59
C SER A 97 3.51 6.33 -1.59
N LEU A 98 4.42 7.30 -1.70
CA LEU A 98 4.27 8.43 -2.61
C LEU A 98 4.22 7.98 -4.07
N ARG A 99 5.13 7.11 -4.51
CA ARG A 99 5.14 6.60 -5.90
C ARG A 99 3.93 5.72 -6.19
N TYR A 100 3.52 4.90 -5.24
CA TYR A 100 2.32 4.09 -5.43
C TYR A 100 1.06 4.95 -5.56
N PHE A 101 0.90 5.94 -4.68
CA PHE A 101 -0.21 6.89 -4.75
C PHE A 101 -0.22 7.68 -6.05
N GLN A 102 0.96 8.13 -6.52
CA GLN A 102 1.08 8.81 -7.80
C GLN A 102 0.65 7.90 -8.96
N ALA A 103 1.13 6.64 -8.99
CA ALA A 103 0.76 5.69 -10.03
C ALA A 103 -0.75 5.40 -10.04
N LEU A 104 -1.38 5.26 -8.86
CA LEU A 104 -2.83 5.11 -8.73
C LEU A 104 -3.57 6.33 -9.30
N THR A 105 -3.10 7.54 -8.98
CA THR A 105 -3.67 8.79 -9.47
C THR A 105 -3.56 8.91 -10.99
N ASP A 106 -2.39 8.60 -11.54
CA ASP A 106 -2.13 8.65 -12.99
C ASP A 106 -2.98 7.63 -13.75
N ALA A 107 -3.29 6.50 -13.12
CA ALA A 107 -4.19 5.47 -13.66
C ALA A 107 -5.69 5.78 -13.47
N GLY A 108 -6.04 6.91 -12.85
CA GLY A 108 -7.43 7.30 -12.57
C GLY A 108 -8.10 6.51 -11.44
N VAL A 109 -7.31 5.83 -10.60
CA VAL A 109 -7.81 5.05 -9.46
C VAL A 109 -8.04 5.97 -8.27
N LEU A 110 -9.28 6.04 -7.78
CA LEU A 110 -9.66 6.87 -6.62
C LEU A 110 -9.04 6.32 -5.33
N SER A 111 -8.04 7.00 -4.83
CA SER A 111 -7.30 6.59 -3.63
C SER A 111 -7.09 7.76 -2.67
N ALA A 112 -6.91 7.46 -1.39
CA ALA A 112 -6.59 8.43 -0.36
C ALA A 112 -5.23 8.08 0.28
N MET A 113 -4.45 9.11 0.62
CA MET A 113 -3.21 8.94 1.35
C MET A 113 -3.14 9.93 2.51
N HIS A 114 -2.80 9.42 3.70
CA HIS A 114 -2.65 10.18 4.93
C HIS A 114 -1.22 10.07 5.44
N VAL A 115 -0.53 11.18 5.51
CA VAL A 115 0.85 11.26 6.01
C VAL A 115 0.85 11.97 7.35
N TYR A 116 1.13 11.22 8.42
CA TYR A 116 1.21 11.78 9.77
C TYR A 116 2.61 12.35 10.03
N PRO A 117 2.73 13.46 10.75
CA PRO A 117 4.04 14.13 10.96
C PRO A 117 5.07 13.24 11.65
N SER A 118 4.63 12.35 12.55
CA SER A 118 5.51 11.50 13.36
C SER A 118 4.84 10.18 13.72
N GLY A 119 5.63 9.24 14.22
CA GLY A 119 5.20 7.91 14.66
C GLY A 119 6.16 6.81 14.24
N GLY A 120 7.11 7.11 13.36
CA GLY A 120 8.07 6.15 12.83
C GLY A 120 7.39 5.01 12.09
N HIS A 121 7.96 3.82 12.17
CA HIS A 121 7.47 2.61 11.53
C HIS A 121 6.74 1.68 12.50
N GLY A 122 5.80 0.89 11.98
CA GLY A 122 5.25 -0.26 12.72
C GLY A 122 4.24 0.08 13.82
N TRP A 123 3.64 1.28 13.79
CA TRP A 123 2.69 1.69 14.83
C TRP A 123 1.35 0.92 14.80
N GLY A 124 0.86 0.53 13.63
CA GLY A 124 -0.37 -0.27 13.48
C GLY A 124 -1.52 0.22 14.34
N TYR A 125 -2.00 -0.65 15.24
CA TYR A 125 -3.09 -0.36 16.17
C TYR A 125 -2.61 -0.02 17.59
N ARG A 126 -1.36 0.38 17.77
CA ARG A 126 -0.77 0.68 19.09
C ARG A 126 -1.41 1.92 19.71
N ASP A 127 -1.67 1.87 21.02
CA ASP A 127 -2.24 3.00 21.78
C ASP A 127 -1.26 4.18 21.89
N SER A 128 0.04 3.90 21.79
CA SER A 128 1.09 4.91 21.81
C SER A 128 1.18 5.75 20.54
N PHE A 129 0.51 5.37 19.45
CA PHE A 129 0.50 6.17 18.23
C PHE A 129 -0.42 7.39 18.40
N PRO A 130 0.11 8.63 18.35
CA PRO A 130 -0.66 9.82 18.68
C PRO A 130 -1.84 10.09 17.73
N TYR A 131 -1.77 9.61 16.48
CA TYR A 131 -2.82 9.81 15.47
C TYR A 131 -3.73 8.58 15.29
N LYS A 132 -3.79 7.70 16.30
CA LYS A 132 -4.58 6.47 16.21
C LYS A 132 -6.07 6.74 16.01
N SER A 133 -6.64 7.72 16.71
CA SER A 133 -8.05 8.13 16.55
C SER A 133 -8.31 8.68 15.16
N ASP A 134 -7.35 9.45 14.63
CA ASP A 134 -7.49 10.15 13.36
C ASP A 134 -7.56 9.15 12.20
N TRP A 135 -6.55 8.26 12.07
CA TRP A 135 -6.58 7.28 10.97
C TRP A 135 -7.78 6.33 11.04
N LYS A 136 -8.25 6.00 12.25
CA LYS A 136 -9.45 5.15 12.39
C LYS A 136 -10.70 5.83 11.87
N SER A 137 -10.87 7.12 12.21
CA SER A 137 -12.00 7.92 11.74
C SER A 137 -11.93 8.10 10.22
N GLU A 138 -10.77 8.46 9.70
CA GLU A 138 -10.51 8.67 8.28
C GLU A 138 -10.76 7.39 7.45
N LEU A 139 -10.27 6.24 7.94
CA LEU A 139 -10.52 4.95 7.28
C LEU A 139 -12.01 4.58 7.32
N GLN A 140 -12.70 4.77 8.45
CA GLN A 140 -14.14 4.50 8.55
C GLN A 140 -14.94 5.35 7.57
N ASP A 141 -14.61 6.64 7.47
CA ASP A 141 -15.29 7.55 6.56
C ASP A 141 -14.99 7.21 5.09
N TRP A 142 -13.75 6.85 4.77
CA TRP A 142 -13.38 6.40 3.44
C TRP A 142 -14.13 5.10 3.06
N LEU A 143 -14.17 4.10 3.94
CA LEU A 143 -14.91 2.85 3.70
C LEU A 143 -16.40 3.10 3.48
N ARG A 144 -17.02 4.02 4.24
CA ARG A 144 -18.44 4.37 4.04
C ARG A 144 -18.71 5.00 2.68
N ARG A 145 -17.84 5.90 2.22
CA ARG A 145 -18.03 6.66 0.97
C ARG A 145 -17.64 5.84 -0.26
N GLU A 146 -16.47 5.17 -0.20
CA GLU A 146 -15.83 4.60 -1.39
C GLU A 146 -16.10 3.10 -1.56
N VAL A 147 -16.51 2.41 -0.51
CA VAL A 147 -16.75 0.95 -0.54
C VAL A 147 -18.22 0.61 -0.31
N ILE A 148 -18.83 1.12 0.77
CA ILE A 148 -20.20 0.74 1.17
C ILE A 148 -21.23 1.59 0.44
N GLY A 149 -21.00 2.89 0.27
CA GLY A 149 -21.96 3.85 -0.27
C GLY A 149 -22.14 3.81 -1.80
N LYS A 150 -21.37 3.02 -2.51
CA LYS A 150 -21.45 2.85 -3.98
C LYS A 150 -22.34 1.70 -4.45
N LYS A 151 -23.22 1.21 -3.59
CA LYS A 151 -24.19 0.14 -3.89
C LYS A 151 -25.58 0.68 -4.16
#